data_5acd41b6773220f69c722ec813b4d040
#
_entry.id   5acd41b6773220f69c722ec813b4d040
#
_cell.length_a   1.000
_cell.length_b   1.000
_cell.length_c   1.000
_cell.angle_alpha   90.00
_cell.angle_beta   90.00
_cell.angle_gamma   90.00
#
_symmetry.space_group_name_H-M   'P 1'
#
loop_
_entity.id
_entity.type
_entity.pdbx_description
1 polymer ?
#
loop_
_entity_poly.entity_id
_entity_poly.type
_entity_poly.pdbx_seq_one_letter_code
_entity_poly.pdbx_strand_id
1 'polypeptide(L)'
;MALISKGFVGRRRGDDGRTPPGQYLTKDFPVLAIGPAPVVATDTWSFSVTTERGETRSWTWDEFAALPHETPTVDIHCVTKWSKLDTTWKGVSLDVLLDGLDTDAGYVVVHGFDGYTTNLPLEDLRDGKAWLVTEFDGAPLTREHGGPARLLVPHLYFWKSAKWISRIELTLENEQGFWERGGYHDYGDPWREQRYQGD
;
A
#
# COMPACT_ATOMS: atom_id res chain seq x y z
N MET A 1 -25.44 25.15 -16.63
CA MET A 1 -25.99 24.37 -15.47
C MET A 1 -25.04 23.24 -15.20
N ALA A 2 -24.22 23.35 -14.14
CA ALA A 2 -23.30 22.30 -13.77
C ALA A 2 -24.08 21.16 -13.07
N LEU A 3 -24.01 19.97 -13.60
CA LEU A 3 -24.56 18.76 -12.98
C LEU A 3 -23.74 18.43 -11.75
N ILE A 4 -24.22 18.82 -10.58
CA ILE A 4 -23.67 18.38 -9.30
C ILE A 4 -24.01 16.89 -9.19
N SER A 5 -22.99 16.03 -9.25
CA SER A 5 -23.17 14.59 -9.09
C SER A 5 -23.72 14.30 -7.69
N LYS A 6 -24.71 13.39 -7.59
CA LYS A 6 -25.33 12.95 -6.33
C LYS A 6 -24.37 12.27 -5.33
N GLY A 7 -23.08 12.20 -5.64
CA GLY A 7 -22.04 11.58 -4.79
C GLY A 7 -21.67 12.34 -3.52
N PHE A 8 -22.24 13.52 -3.27
CA PHE A 8 -21.95 14.31 -2.07
C PHE A 8 -22.98 14.14 -0.94
N VAL A 9 -24.04 13.38 -1.14
CA VAL A 9 -25.08 13.18 -0.13
C VAL A 9 -24.70 11.99 0.75
N GLY A 10 -24.32 12.26 2.01
CA GLY A 10 -24.10 11.24 3.03
C GLY A 10 -22.68 11.07 3.54
N ARG A 11 -21.76 11.98 3.21
CA ARG A 11 -20.40 12.00 3.80
C ARG A 11 -20.48 12.39 5.27
N ARG A 12 -20.33 11.43 6.18
CA ARG A 12 -20.18 11.70 7.61
C ARG A 12 -18.72 11.99 7.91
N ARG A 13 -18.43 13.09 8.63
CA ARG A 13 -17.18 13.19 9.38
C ARG A 13 -17.23 12.15 10.49
N GLY A 14 -16.23 11.27 10.56
CA GLY A 14 -16.07 10.39 11.69
C GLY A 14 -15.70 11.25 12.92
N ASP A 15 -16.42 11.08 14.01
CA ASP A 15 -16.13 11.75 15.30
C ASP A 15 -15.72 10.70 16.34
N ASP A 16 -15.13 9.59 15.87
CA ASP A 16 -14.78 8.41 16.68
C ASP A 16 -13.30 8.36 17.06
N GLY A 17 -12.53 9.41 16.76
CA GLY A 17 -11.08 9.47 16.99
C GLY A 17 -10.25 8.55 16.06
N ARG A 18 -10.91 7.84 15.12
CA ARG A 18 -10.26 6.94 14.13
C ARG A 18 -10.19 7.54 12.73
N THR A 19 -10.84 8.69 12.52
CA THR A 19 -10.86 9.37 11.21
C THR A 19 -9.91 10.55 11.24
N PRO A 20 -8.81 10.53 10.47
CA PRO A 20 -7.85 11.64 10.42
C PRO A 20 -8.50 12.97 9.99
N PRO A 21 -7.87 14.12 10.30
CA PRO A 21 -8.36 15.43 9.89
C PRO A 21 -8.60 15.50 8.38
N GLY A 22 -9.65 16.21 7.95
CA GLY A 22 -9.99 16.40 6.55
C GLY A 22 -10.53 15.16 5.81
N GLN A 23 -10.68 14.01 6.48
CA GLN A 23 -11.23 12.77 5.91
C GLN A 23 -12.74 12.65 6.14
N TYR A 24 -13.40 11.81 5.33
CA TYR A 24 -14.78 11.38 5.52
C TYR A 24 -14.89 9.85 5.41
N LEU A 25 -15.84 9.26 6.11
CA LEU A 25 -16.06 7.81 6.06
C LEU A 25 -16.78 7.39 4.79
N THR A 26 -16.36 6.28 4.21
CA THR A 26 -17.04 5.60 3.11
C THR A 26 -17.26 4.12 3.41
N LYS A 27 -18.34 3.57 2.86
CA LYS A 27 -18.57 2.12 2.83
C LYS A 27 -17.97 1.48 1.59
N ASP A 28 -17.78 2.27 0.53
CA ASP A 28 -17.23 1.81 -0.73
C ASP A 28 -15.71 1.61 -0.63
N PHE A 29 -15.15 0.88 -1.59
CA PHE A 29 -13.73 0.80 -1.79
C PHE A 29 -13.41 1.39 -3.19
N PRO A 30 -13.18 2.71 -3.28
CA PRO A 30 -12.95 3.36 -4.57
C PRO A 30 -11.71 2.83 -5.28
N VAL A 31 -11.82 2.60 -6.59
CA VAL A 31 -10.69 2.23 -7.44
C VAL A 31 -10.01 3.48 -7.98
N LEU A 32 -8.73 3.64 -7.65
CA LEU A 32 -7.86 4.71 -8.17
C LEU A 32 -6.58 4.07 -8.72
N ALA A 33 -6.16 4.46 -9.91
CA ALA A 33 -4.96 3.98 -10.56
C ALA A 33 -4.38 5.04 -11.49
N ILE A 34 -3.08 4.94 -11.80
CA ILE A 34 -2.38 5.83 -12.76
C ILE A 34 -2.57 5.39 -14.21
N GLY A 35 -3.09 4.20 -14.43
CA GLY A 35 -3.31 3.59 -15.74
C GLY A 35 -4.25 2.40 -15.67
N PRO A 36 -4.37 1.62 -16.75
CA PRO A 36 -5.17 0.41 -16.76
C PRO A 36 -4.60 -0.64 -15.80
N ALA A 37 -5.48 -1.39 -15.13
CA ALA A 37 -5.05 -2.48 -14.26
C ALA A 37 -4.36 -3.58 -15.09
N PRO A 38 -3.12 -3.99 -14.75
CA PRO A 38 -2.43 -5.06 -15.46
C PRO A 38 -3.12 -6.41 -15.21
N VAL A 39 -2.93 -7.34 -16.13
CA VAL A 39 -3.28 -8.75 -15.93
C VAL A 39 -2.05 -9.45 -15.40
N VAL A 40 -2.07 -9.82 -14.14
CA VAL A 40 -0.96 -10.53 -13.48
C VAL A 40 -1.48 -11.91 -13.06
N ALA A 41 -1.07 -12.95 -13.78
CA ALA A 41 -1.47 -14.31 -13.46
C ALA A 41 -0.56 -14.90 -12.36
N THR A 42 -1.11 -15.73 -11.50
CA THR A 42 -0.37 -16.31 -10.37
C THR A 42 0.74 -17.27 -10.81
N ASP A 43 0.59 -17.92 -11.95
CA ASP A 43 1.61 -18.82 -12.52
C ASP A 43 2.87 -18.09 -13.03
N THR A 44 2.75 -16.78 -13.29
CA THR A 44 3.86 -15.92 -13.70
C THR A 44 4.22 -14.86 -12.67
N TRP A 45 3.46 -14.80 -11.57
CA TRP A 45 3.73 -13.86 -10.50
C TRP A 45 5.01 -14.23 -9.74
N SER A 46 5.83 -13.23 -9.49
CA SER A 46 6.94 -13.33 -8.56
C SER A 46 7.07 -12.03 -7.77
N PHE A 47 7.58 -12.14 -6.58
CA PHE A 47 7.92 -11.01 -5.73
C PHE A 47 9.39 -11.12 -5.30
N SER A 48 10.09 -10.00 -5.22
CA SER A 48 11.47 -9.99 -4.73
C SER A 48 11.76 -8.82 -3.80
N VAL A 49 12.73 -9.02 -2.93
CA VAL A 49 13.35 -7.99 -2.11
C VAL A 49 14.83 -7.97 -2.45
N THR A 50 15.35 -6.80 -2.82
CA THR A 50 16.76 -6.60 -3.13
C THR A 50 17.35 -5.58 -2.15
N THR A 51 18.45 -5.95 -1.49
CA THR A 51 19.16 -5.04 -0.59
C THR A 51 20.01 -4.03 -1.38
N GLU A 52 20.43 -2.95 -0.72
CA GLU A 52 21.38 -1.96 -1.27
C GLU A 52 22.74 -2.56 -1.64
N ARG A 53 23.04 -3.76 -1.12
CA ARG A 53 24.26 -4.53 -1.43
C ARG A 53 24.09 -5.49 -2.61
N GLY A 54 22.86 -5.54 -3.21
CA GLY A 54 22.54 -6.39 -4.35
C GLY A 54 22.15 -7.83 -3.98
N GLU A 55 22.04 -8.18 -2.69
CA GLU A 55 21.45 -9.45 -2.29
C GLU A 55 19.96 -9.43 -2.65
N THR A 56 19.49 -10.48 -3.32
CA THR A 56 18.09 -10.59 -3.73
C THR A 56 17.48 -11.89 -3.21
N ARG A 57 16.33 -11.78 -2.55
CA ARG A 57 15.43 -12.89 -2.23
C ARG A 57 14.18 -12.77 -3.09
N SER A 58 13.71 -13.90 -3.59
CA SER A 58 12.51 -13.93 -4.43
C SER A 58 11.61 -15.10 -4.06
N TRP A 59 10.33 -14.92 -4.32
CA TRP A 59 9.28 -15.92 -4.09
C TRP A 59 8.43 -16.04 -5.35
N THR A 60 8.19 -17.26 -5.77
CA THR A 60 7.10 -17.62 -6.66
C THR A 60 5.77 -17.53 -5.90
N TRP A 61 4.64 -17.61 -6.61
CA TRP A 61 3.33 -17.62 -5.95
C TRP A 61 3.16 -18.76 -4.95
N ASP A 62 3.61 -19.97 -5.29
CA ASP A 62 3.48 -21.15 -4.43
C ASP A 62 4.36 -21.03 -3.18
N GLU A 63 5.58 -20.53 -3.32
CA GLU A 63 6.47 -20.26 -2.17
C GLU A 63 5.89 -19.18 -1.27
N PHE A 64 5.35 -18.10 -1.84
CA PHE A 64 4.70 -17.04 -1.08
C PHE A 64 3.42 -17.55 -0.37
N ALA A 65 2.61 -18.35 -1.06
CA ALA A 65 1.38 -18.90 -0.49
C ALA A 65 1.63 -19.89 0.65
N ALA A 66 2.83 -20.49 0.72
CA ALA A 66 3.25 -21.40 1.80
C ALA A 66 3.75 -20.66 3.06
N LEU A 67 4.00 -19.36 3.00
CA LEU A 67 4.44 -18.56 4.15
C LEU A 67 3.32 -18.39 5.19
N PRO A 68 3.67 -18.08 6.46
CA PRO A 68 2.68 -17.76 7.48
C PRO A 68 1.82 -16.56 7.08
N HIS A 69 0.50 -16.74 7.03
CA HIS A 69 -0.45 -15.68 6.72
C HIS A 69 -1.10 -15.15 8.00
N GLU A 70 -1.32 -13.86 8.01
CA GLU A 70 -2.07 -13.13 9.04
C GLU A 70 -3.36 -12.55 8.48
N THR A 71 -4.28 -12.20 9.37
CA THR A 71 -5.55 -11.56 9.00
C THR A 71 -5.72 -10.25 9.78
N PRO A 72 -4.96 -9.19 9.45
CA PRO A 72 -5.09 -7.91 10.11
C PRO A 72 -6.43 -7.24 9.77
N THR A 73 -7.03 -6.58 10.78
CA THR A 73 -8.15 -5.65 10.60
C THR A 73 -7.65 -4.25 10.89
N VAL A 74 -7.69 -3.38 9.89
CA VAL A 74 -7.08 -2.05 9.94
C VAL A 74 -7.96 -1.01 9.26
N ASP A 75 -7.70 0.25 9.58
CA ASP A 75 -8.30 1.41 8.91
C ASP A 75 -7.39 1.86 7.77
N ILE A 76 -7.97 2.26 6.65
CA ILE A 76 -7.23 2.79 5.51
C ILE A 76 -7.70 4.20 5.15
N HIS A 77 -6.75 5.05 4.75
CA HIS A 77 -6.97 6.48 4.51
C HIS A 77 -6.41 6.88 3.14
N CYS A 78 -7.25 7.43 2.28
CA CYS A 78 -6.80 7.89 0.96
C CYS A 78 -6.55 9.40 0.95
N VAL A 79 -5.53 9.84 0.22
CA VAL A 79 -5.23 11.27 0.00
C VAL A 79 -6.42 12.01 -0.62
N THR A 80 -7.29 11.33 -1.36
CA THR A 80 -8.53 11.87 -1.92
C THR A 80 -9.67 12.03 -0.89
N LYS A 81 -9.29 12.01 0.40
CA LYS A 81 -10.11 12.36 1.57
C LYS A 81 -11.14 11.31 2.02
N TRP A 82 -11.17 10.11 1.51
CA TRP A 82 -11.98 9.05 2.08
C TRP A 82 -11.18 8.16 3.04
N SER A 83 -11.86 7.67 4.07
CA SER A 83 -11.39 6.65 4.99
C SER A 83 -12.36 5.49 5.03
N LYS A 84 -11.86 4.28 5.09
CA LYS A 84 -12.63 3.05 5.29
C LYS A 84 -12.10 2.35 6.53
N LEU A 85 -12.97 2.20 7.53
CA LEU A 85 -12.62 1.58 8.81
C LEU A 85 -12.90 0.09 8.79
N ASP A 86 -12.24 -0.63 9.72
CA ASP A 86 -12.44 -2.06 9.98
C ASP A 86 -12.28 -2.95 8.73
N THR A 87 -11.33 -2.61 7.88
CA THR A 87 -11.03 -3.40 6.68
C THR A 87 -10.22 -4.64 7.07
N THR A 88 -10.70 -5.82 6.69
CA THR A 88 -10.03 -7.09 6.97
C THR A 88 -9.26 -7.56 5.76
N TRP A 89 -7.99 -7.87 5.96
CA TRP A 89 -7.07 -8.32 4.92
C TRP A 89 -6.49 -9.67 5.27
N LYS A 90 -5.97 -10.41 4.29
CA LYS A 90 -5.17 -11.61 4.52
C LYS A 90 -3.91 -11.55 3.70
N GLY A 91 -2.78 -11.85 4.33
CA GLY A 91 -1.48 -11.81 3.68
C GLY A 91 -0.33 -12.18 4.61
N VAL A 92 0.88 -11.96 4.13
CA VAL A 92 2.13 -12.24 4.84
C VAL A 92 2.69 -10.95 5.40
N SER A 93 3.09 -10.91 6.68
CA SER A 93 3.79 -9.77 7.28
C SER A 93 5.09 -9.50 6.55
N LEU A 94 5.42 -8.22 6.34
CA LEU A 94 6.72 -7.83 5.80
C LEU A 94 7.87 -8.24 6.74
N ASP A 95 7.63 -8.40 8.04
CA ASP A 95 8.63 -8.95 8.96
C ASP A 95 9.12 -10.33 8.54
N VAL A 96 8.22 -11.19 8.04
CA VAL A 96 8.57 -12.53 7.53
C VAL A 96 9.43 -12.45 6.26
N LEU A 97 9.09 -11.54 5.34
CA LEU A 97 9.79 -11.37 4.06
C LEU A 97 11.14 -10.66 4.21
N LEU A 98 11.28 -9.83 5.25
CA LEU A 98 12.49 -9.07 5.55
C LEU A 98 13.37 -9.74 6.62
N ASP A 99 12.95 -10.89 7.19
CA ASP A 99 13.67 -11.58 8.25
C ASP A 99 15.08 -11.99 7.80
N GLY A 100 16.07 -11.74 8.66
CA GLY A 100 17.47 -12.11 8.41
C GLY A 100 18.11 -11.45 7.18
N LEU A 101 17.57 -10.35 6.65
CA LEU A 101 18.28 -9.53 5.66
C LEU A 101 19.37 -8.69 6.37
N ASP A 102 20.59 -8.78 5.87
CA ASP A 102 21.72 -7.92 6.29
C ASP A 102 21.69 -6.63 5.45
N THR A 103 21.32 -5.53 6.09
CA THR A 103 21.13 -4.23 5.39
C THR A 103 21.38 -3.04 6.30
N ASP A 104 22.01 -2.01 5.75
CA ASP A 104 22.14 -0.67 6.34
C ASP A 104 21.12 0.32 5.77
N ALA A 105 20.20 -0.15 4.92
CA ALA A 105 19.21 0.70 4.26
C ALA A 105 18.25 1.36 5.27
N GLY A 106 18.02 2.65 5.10
CA GLY A 106 17.02 3.40 5.85
C GLY A 106 15.67 3.52 5.13
N TYR A 107 15.64 3.23 3.83
CA TYR A 107 14.47 3.44 2.96
C TYR A 107 14.24 2.27 2.03
N VAL A 108 13.09 2.28 1.38
CA VAL A 108 12.74 1.34 0.33
C VAL A 108 12.05 2.06 -0.84
N VAL A 109 12.22 1.51 -2.03
CA VAL A 109 11.37 1.80 -3.21
C VAL A 109 10.55 0.55 -3.51
N VAL A 110 9.23 0.72 -3.53
CA VAL A 110 8.28 -0.33 -3.85
C VAL A 110 7.85 -0.20 -5.30
N HIS A 111 7.79 -1.31 -6.03
CA HIS A 111 7.43 -1.35 -7.44
C HIS A 111 6.22 -2.22 -7.71
N GLY A 112 5.31 -1.73 -8.55
CA GLY A 112 4.19 -2.48 -9.11
C GLY A 112 4.49 -2.99 -10.54
N PHE A 113 3.77 -4.04 -10.95
CA PHE A 113 3.83 -4.56 -12.32
C PHE A 113 3.32 -3.56 -13.38
N ASP A 114 2.62 -2.51 -12.98
CA ASP A 114 2.14 -1.41 -13.82
C ASP A 114 3.16 -0.28 -14.02
N GLY A 115 4.36 -0.43 -13.44
CA GLY A 115 5.41 0.59 -13.44
C GLY A 115 5.24 1.67 -12.35
N TYR A 116 4.22 1.54 -11.49
CA TYR A 116 4.06 2.39 -10.32
C TYR A 116 5.22 2.20 -9.34
N THR A 117 5.63 3.30 -8.70
CA THR A 117 6.61 3.27 -7.61
C THR A 117 6.16 4.17 -6.45
N THR A 118 6.55 3.82 -5.22
CA THR A 118 6.45 4.67 -4.05
C THR A 118 7.60 4.39 -3.10
N ASN A 119 8.00 5.39 -2.33
CA ASN A 119 9.06 5.28 -1.32
C ASN A 119 8.48 5.18 0.09
N LEU A 120 9.24 4.59 0.99
CA LEU A 120 8.90 4.44 2.42
C LEU A 120 10.19 4.41 3.24
N PRO A 121 10.20 4.90 4.49
CA PRO A 121 11.17 4.45 5.47
C PRO A 121 11.07 2.92 5.67
N LEU A 122 12.21 2.23 5.75
CA LEU A 122 12.22 0.77 5.96
C LEU A 122 11.55 0.37 7.29
N GLU A 123 11.63 1.22 8.30
CA GLU A 123 10.98 1.00 9.61
C GLU A 123 9.45 0.93 9.54
N ASP A 124 8.83 1.50 8.52
CA ASP A 124 7.37 1.44 8.30
C ASP A 124 6.91 0.11 7.68
N LEU A 125 7.84 -0.74 7.26
CA LEU A 125 7.57 -2.09 6.79
C LEU A 125 7.79 -3.17 7.86
N ARG A 126 8.31 -2.80 9.05
CA ARG A 126 8.68 -3.72 10.13
C ARG A 126 7.74 -3.59 11.33
N ASP A 127 7.91 -4.46 12.30
CA ASP A 127 7.22 -4.44 13.60
C ASP A 127 5.69 -4.54 13.47
N GLY A 128 5.22 -5.40 12.57
CA GLY A 128 3.79 -5.63 12.36
C GLY A 128 3.03 -4.43 11.76
N LYS A 129 3.73 -3.56 11.01
CA LYS A 129 3.12 -2.34 10.42
C LYS A 129 2.70 -2.51 8.98
N ALA A 130 3.20 -3.55 8.27
CA ALA A 130 2.95 -3.73 6.85
C ALA A 130 2.82 -5.20 6.44
N TRP A 131 2.03 -5.45 5.39
CA TRP A 131 1.75 -6.79 4.85
C TRP A 131 1.78 -6.78 3.33
N LEU A 132 2.14 -7.92 2.76
CA LEU A 132 1.84 -8.25 1.37
C LEU A 132 0.53 -9.06 1.38
N VAL A 133 -0.56 -8.45 0.92
CA VAL A 133 -1.91 -9.02 1.06
C VAL A 133 -2.46 -9.52 -0.26
N THR A 134 -3.26 -10.61 -0.20
CA THR A 134 -3.86 -11.29 -1.34
C THR A 134 -5.39 -11.31 -1.28
N GLU A 135 -5.99 -11.07 -0.08
CA GLU A 135 -7.43 -11.07 0.11
C GLU A 135 -7.89 -9.78 0.83
N PHE A 136 -9.12 -9.39 0.55
CA PHE A 136 -9.84 -8.28 1.18
C PHE A 136 -11.25 -8.73 1.54
N ASP A 137 -11.67 -8.52 2.80
CA ASP A 137 -12.98 -8.90 3.33
C ASP A 137 -13.37 -10.37 3.02
N GLY A 138 -12.38 -11.29 3.13
CA GLY A 138 -12.58 -12.73 2.95
C GLY A 138 -12.64 -13.21 1.51
N ALA A 139 -12.36 -12.35 0.53
CA ALA A 139 -12.30 -12.71 -0.88
C ALA A 139 -10.95 -12.34 -1.52
N PRO A 140 -10.48 -13.09 -2.54
CA PRO A 140 -9.29 -12.70 -3.30
C PRO A 140 -9.41 -11.27 -3.82
N LEU A 141 -8.29 -10.55 -3.80
CA LEU A 141 -8.22 -9.19 -4.35
C LEU A 141 -8.66 -9.17 -5.81
N THR A 142 -9.59 -8.28 -6.14
CA THR A 142 -9.91 -8.03 -7.55
C THR A 142 -8.71 -7.40 -8.25
N ARG A 143 -8.64 -7.57 -9.57
CA ARG A 143 -7.58 -6.99 -10.38
C ARG A 143 -7.45 -5.48 -10.15
N GLU A 144 -8.56 -4.76 -10.09
CA GLU A 144 -8.61 -3.30 -9.91
C GLU A 144 -8.10 -2.84 -8.54
N HIS A 145 -8.20 -3.70 -7.52
CA HIS A 145 -7.69 -3.43 -6.17
C HIS A 145 -6.27 -3.97 -5.93
N GLY A 146 -5.59 -4.47 -6.97
CA GLY A 146 -4.19 -4.85 -6.91
C GLY A 146 -3.93 -6.34 -6.88
N GLY A 147 -4.94 -7.18 -7.18
CA GLY A 147 -4.72 -8.63 -7.27
C GLY A 147 -3.73 -9.04 -8.35
N PRO A 148 -2.96 -10.12 -8.13
CA PRO A 148 -3.14 -11.10 -7.07
C PRO A 148 -2.58 -10.69 -5.70
N ALA A 149 -1.63 -9.73 -5.63
CA ALA A 149 -1.06 -9.25 -4.38
C ALA A 149 -0.76 -7.76 -4.42
N ARG A 150 -0.91 -7.10 -3.26
CA ARG A 150 -0.58 -5.70 -3.07
C ARG A 150 0.11 -5.46 -1.73
N LEU A 151 0.83 -4.35 -1.62
CA LEU A 151 1.32 -3.86 -0.34
C LEU A 151 0.16 -3.23 0.46
N LEU A 152 0.18 -3.41 1.78
CA LEU A 152 -0.68 -2.76 2.75
C LEU A 152 0.17 -2.10 3.83
N VAL A 153 0.13 -0.76 3.90
CA VAL A 153 0.78 0.09 4.91
C VAL A 153 -0.31 1.02 5.47
N PRO A 154 -1.12 0.55 6.43
CA PRO A 154 -2.38 1.23 6.79
C PRO A 154 -2.19 2.55 7.52
N HIS A 155 -1.07 2.76 8.21
CA HIS A 155 -0.79 3.98 8.97
C HIS A 155 -0.39 5.18 8.10
N LEU A 156 -0.10 4.94 6.80
CA LEU A 156 0.17 5.99 5.82
C LEU A 156 -0.98 6.14 4.83
N TYR A 157 -1.03 7.27 4.13
CA TYR A 157 -1.99 7.42 3.04
C TYR A 157 -1.86 6.29 2.02
N PHE A 158 -2.99 5.82 1.51
CA PHE A 158 -3.12 4.56 0.77
C PHE A 158 -2.37 4.49 -0.58
N TRP A 159 -1.82 5.62 -1.08
CA TRP A 159 -0.91 5.55 -2.23
C TRP A 159 0.42 4.88 -1.88
N LYS A 160 0.82 4.85 -0.59
CA LYS A 160 1.98 4.11 -0.10
C LYS A 160 1.77 2.59 -0.14
N SER A 161 0.54 2.13 -0.23
CA SER A 161 0.14 0.74 -0.37
C SER A 161 0.06 0.35 -1.85
N ALA A 162 1.21 0.16 -2.50
CA ALA A 162 1.30 -0.12 -3.94
C ALA A 162 0.53 -1.37 -4.35
N LYS A 163 -0.26 -1.26 -5.43
CA LYS A 163 -0.99 -2.36 -6.06
C LYS A 163 -0.09 -3.19 -6.99
N TRP A 164 -0.48 -4.43 -7.27
CA TRP A 164 0.22 -5.32 -8.20
C TRP A 164 1.71 -5.40 -7.91
N ILE A 165 2.06 -5.57 -6.64
CA ILE A 165 3.46 -5.51 -6.19
C ILE A 165 4.34 -6.55 -6.91
N SER A 166 5.51 -6.12 -7.37
CA SER A 166 6.51 -6.96 -8.02
C SER A 166 7.82 -7.07 -7.24
N ARG A 167 8.27 -5.96 -6.63
CA ARG A 167 9.50 -5.98 -5.85
C ARG A 167 9.57 -4.81 -4.86
N ILE A 168 10.48 -4.98 -3.88
CA ILE A 168 10.96 -3.93 -2.98
C ILE A 168 12.48 -3.84 -3.14
N GLU A 169 12.99 -2.64 -3.35
CA GLU A 169 14.41 -2.30 -3.35
C GLU A 169 14.74 -1.52 -2.09
N LEU A 170 15.69 -2.01 -1.31
CA LEU A 170 16.20 -1.32 -0.13
C LEU A 170 17.25 -0.31 -0.55
N THR A 171 17.18 0.92 -0.03
CA THR A 171 18.05 2.04 -0.42
C THR A 171 18.60 2.76 0.80
N LEU A 172 19.83 3.29 0.69
CA LEU A 172 20.45 4.10 1.75
C LEU A 172 19.78 5.47 1.84
N GLU A 173 19.43 6.04 0.69
CA GLU A 173 18.82 7.36 0.57
C GLU A 173 17.33 7.25 0.19
N ASN A 174 16.57 8.29 0.53
CA ASN A 174 15.16 8.36 0.15
C ASN A 174 15.01 8.67 -1.34
N GLU A 175 14.54 7.71 -2.11
CA GLU A 175 14.30 7.83 -3.55
C GLU A 175 12.80 7.98 -3.83
N GLN A 176 12.39 9.16 -4.29
CA GLN A 176 10.98 9.48 -4.55
C GLN A 176 10.33 8.55 -5.58
N GLY A 177 9.12 8.09 -5.28
CA GLY A 177 8.28 7.32 -6.19
C GLY A 177 7.48 8.19 -7.17
N PHE A 178 6.46 7.60 -7.80
CA PHE A 178 5.67 8.24 -8.85
C PHE A 178 4.93 9.50 -8.36
N TRP A 179 4.18 9.40 -7.27
CA TRP A 179 3.38 10.52 -6.77
C TRP A 179 4.23 11.55 -6.03
N GLU A 180 5.26 11.10 -5.31
CA GLU A 180 6.19 11.98 -4.61
C GLU A 180 6.91 12.91 -5.60
N ARG A 181 7.39 12.39 -6.75
CA ARG A 181 7.89 13.21 -7.87
C ARG A 181 6.83 14.11 -8.48
N GLY A 182 5.56 13.73 -8.38
CA GLY A 182 4.41 14.51 -8.82
C GLY A 182 3.95 15.59 -7.83
N GLY A 183 4.67 15.77 -6.71
CA GLY A 183 4.37 16.82 -5.72
C GLY A 183 3.56 16.34 -4.50
N TYR A 184 3.38 15.03 -4.32
CA TYR A 184 2.83 14.49 -3.09
C TYR A 184 3.89 14.48 -1.97
N HIS A 185 3.44 14.39 -0.73
CA HIS A 185 4.33 14.37 0.43
C HIS A 185 5.19 13.09 0.46
N ASP A 186 6.47 13.20 0.83
CA ASP A 186 7.38 12.05 0.84
C ASP A 186 6.95 10.97 1.83
N TYR A 187 6.42 11.33 2.99
CA TYR A 187 6.01 10.38 4.02
C TYR A 187 4.51 10.01 3.92
N GLY A 188 3.63 11.01 3.96
CA GLY A 188 2.20 10.78 3.76
C GLY A 188 1.42 10.30 4.98
N ASP A 189 1.69 10.86 6.16
CA ASP A 189 0.93 10.60 7.38
C ASP A 189 -0.46 11.26 7.30
N PRO A 190 -1.57 10.49 7.36
CA PRO A 190 -2.92 11.01 7.27
C PRO A 190 -3.31 11.86 8.50
N TRP A 191 -2.75 11.58 9.68
CA TRP A 191 -3.05 12.30 10.90
C TRP A 191 -2.41 13.69 10.95
N ARG A 192 -1.30 13.87 10.18
CA ARG A 192 -0.62 15.15 9.98
C ARG A 192 -1.08 15.86 8.71
N GLU A 193 -2.08 15.31 8.01
CA GLU A 193 -2.57 15.78 6.71
C GLU A 193 -1.49 15.92 5.63
N GLN A 194 -0.43 15.15 5.67
CA GLN A 194 0.70 15.18 4.74
C GLN A 194 0.30 14.68 3.34
N ARG A 195 -0.41 15.53 2.58
CA ARG A 195 -0.89 15.20 1.23
C ARG A 195 0.06 15.62 0.14
N TYR A 196 0.65 16.81 0.29
CA TYR A 196 1.51 17.43 -0.72
C TYR A 196 2.82 17.90 -0.11
N GLN A 197 3.80 18.16 -0.98
CA GLN A 197 5.07 18.77 -0.55
C GLN A 197 4.79 20.13 0.11
N GLY A 198 5.28 20.29 1.33
CA GLY A 198 5.12 21.51 2.12
C GLY A 198 3.97 21.47 3.14
N ASP A 199 3.19 20.37 3.22
CA ASP A 199 2.21 20.14 4.28
C ASP A 199 2.90 19.80 5.62
#